data_269f02c5745bc8d2eeeaf8b4ddca4c4d
#
_entry.id   269f02c5745bc8d2eeeaf8b4ddca4c4d
#
_cell.length_a   1.000
_cell.length_b   1.000
_cell.length_c   1.000
_cell.angle_alpha   90.00
_cell.angle_beta   90.00
_cell.angle_gamma   90.00
#
_symmetry.space_group_name_H-M   'P 1'
#
loop_
_entity.id
_entity.type
_entity.pdbx_description
1 polymer ?
#
loop_
_entity_poly.entity_id
_entity_poly.type
_entity_poly.pdbx_seq_one_letter_code
_entity_poly.pdbx_strand_id
1 'polypeptide(L)'
;MNAYEFVITVLAFSPKYSKVAENRRSFDSRELYNTIIKCPPEFLKKIGIIPHPIHGDSHVLNEAFYDLSKNILNQLVRGGDYIWDFQETPRKYFDRCIKPELKEGEFSEIEKIVNSID
;
A
#
# COMPACT_ATOMS: atom_id res chain seq x y z
N MET A 1 -3.89 -1.75 -12.10
CA MET A 1 -3.18 -1.74 -10.80
C MET A 1 -3.56 -2.97 -10.01
N ASN A 2 -2.64 -3.60 -9.33
CA ASN A 2 -2.89 -4.73 -8.44
C ASN A 2 -2.75 -4.31 -6.96
N ALA A 3 -3.00 -5.25 -6.04
CA ALA A 3 -2.96 -4.96 -4.61
C ALA A 3 -1.58 -4.48 -4.14
N TYR A 4 -0.51 -5.12 -4.59
CA TYR A 4 0.86 -4.73 -4.26
C TYR A 4 1.17 -3.29 -4.68
N GLU A 5 0.81 -2.96 -5.91
CA GLU A 5 1.00 -1.61 -6.44
C GLU A 5 0.18 -0.57 -5.68
N PHE A 6 -1.03 -0.94 -5.25
CA PHE A 6 -1.85 -0.05 -4.45
C PHE A 6 -1.26 0.22 -3.08
N VAL A 7 -0.73 -0.80 -2.39
CA VAL A 7 -0.04 -0.59 -1.11
C VAL A 7 1.12 0.38 -1.26
N ILE A 8 1.93 0.23 -2.30
CA ILE A 8 3.03 1.16 -2.58
C ILE A 8 2.50 2.57 -2.84
N THR A 9 1.41 2.69 -3.58
CA THR A 9 0.79 4.00 -3.88
C THR A 9 0.30 4.68 -2.60
N VAL A 10 -0.31 3.93 -1.67
CA VAL A 10 -0.70 4.46 -0.37
C VAL A 10 0.51 4.99 0.40
N LEU A 11 1.60 4.22 0.42
CA LEU A 11 2.83 4.63 1.09
C LEU A 11 3.51 5.83 0.43
N ALA A 12 3.33 5.99 -0.86
CA ALA A 12 3.93 7.10 -1.61
C ALA A 12 3.14 8.41 -1.49
N PHE A 13 1.82 8.34 -1.38
CA PHE A 13 0.96 9.52 -1.56
C PHE A 13 -0.01 9.80 -0.43
N SER A 14 -0.40 8.83 0.41
CA SER A 14 -1.35 9.14 1.48
C SER A 14 -0.74 10.14 2.46
N PRO A 15 -1.52 11.10 2.98
CA PRO A 15 -0.99 12.12 3.87
C PRO A 15 -0.27 11.57 5.09
N LYS A 16 -0.80 10.51 5.69
CA LYS A 16 -0.23 9.90 6.88
C LYS A 16 1.03 9.08 6.57
N TYR A 17 0.92 8.18 5.60
CA TYR A 17 1.98 7.18 5.35
C TYR A 17 3.12 7.71 4.50
N SER A 18 2.88 8.69 3.64
CA SER A 18 3.95 9.28 2.83
C SER A 18 5.00 9.99 3.69
N LYS A 19 4.58 10.66 4.76
CA LYS A 19 5.51 11.30 5.70
C LYS A 19 6.36 10.28 6.44
N VAL A 20 5.76 9.15 6.84
CA VAL A 20 6.47 8.05 7.48
C VAL A 20 7.51 7.48 6.53
N ALA A 21 7.14 7.23 5.28
CA ALA A 21 8.02 6.68 4.26
C ALA A 21 9.18 7.61 3.92
N GLU A 22 8.91 8.91 3.74
CA GLU A 22 9.96 9.91 3.44
C GLU A 22 10.98 10.02 4.57
N ASN A 23 10.55 9.92 5.81
CA ASN A 23 11.41 10.05 6.99
C ASN A 23 11.99 8.70 7.44
N ARG A 24 11.76 7.64 6.69
CA ARG A 24 12.23 6.28 7.00
C ARG A 24 11.87 5.81 8.40
N ARG A 25 10.70 6.21 8.88
CA ARG A 25 10.17 5.78 10.18
C ARG A 25 9.45 4.45 10.03
N SER A 26 9.34 3.73 11.14
CA SER A 26 8.51 2.53 11.19
C SER A 26 7.03 2.89 11.06
N PHE A 27 6.24 1.96 10.55
CA PHE A 27 4.79 2.08 10.54
C PHE A 27 4.16 0.76 10.98
N ASP A 28 2.96 0.86 11.56
CA ASP A 28 2.21 -0.32 11.97
C ASP A 28 1.55 -0.96 10.75
N SER A 29 2.03 -2.14 10.36
CA SER A 29 1.52 -2.85 9.19
C SER A 29 0.07 -3.28 9.38
N ARG A 30 -0.35 -3.58 10.59
CA ARG A 30 -1.75 -3.95 10.89
C ARG A 30 -2.67 -2.76 10.70
N GLU A 31 -2.27 -1.59 11.17
CA GLU A 31 -3.03 -0.37 10.98
C GLU A 31 -3.19 -0.05 9.49
N LEU A 32 -2.10 -0.12 8.73
CA LEU A 32 -2.14 0.09 7.28
C LEU A 32 -3.04 -0.95 6.60
N TYR A 33 -2.91 -2.21 6.96
CA TYR A 33 -3.75 -3.29 6.44
C TYR A 33 -5.24 -2.99 6.67
N ASN A 34 -5.61 -2.66 7.91
CA ASN A 34 -7.00 -2.36 8.27
C ASN A 34 -7.52 -1.11 7.54
N THR A 35 -6.66 -0.14 7.34
CA THR A 35 -7.01 1.09 6.59
C THR A 35 -7.31 0.77 5.13
N ILE A 36 -6.51 -0.07 4.50
CA ILE A 36 -6.72 -0.49 3.11
C ILE A 36 -8.02 -1.30 2.98
N ILE A 37 -8.28 -2.22 3.89
CA ILE A 37 -9.52 -3.04 3.88
C ILE A 37 -10.78 -2.19 3.98
N LYS A 38 -10.70 -1.00 4.59
CA LYS A 38 -11.81 -0.06 4.71
C LYS A 38 -12.03 0.82 3.48
N CYS A 39 -11.18 0.74 2.47
CA CYS A 39 -11.37 1.46 1.22
C CYS A 39 -12.65 0.98 0.51
N PRO A 40 -13.19 1.76 -0.45
CA PRO A 40 -14.43 1.38 -1.12
C PRO A 40 -14.39 -0.03 -1.69
N PRO A 41 -15.35 -0.91 -1.35
CA PRO A 41 -15.33 -2.32 -1.77
C PRO A 41 -15.27 -2.51 -3.27
N GLU A 42 -15.92 -1.64 -4.02
CA GLU A 42 -15.90 -1.71 -5.49
C GLU A 42 -14.50 -1.49 -6.06
N PHE A 43 -13.77 -0.54 -5.47
CA PHE A 43 -12.39 -0.29 -5.86
C PHE A 43 -11.48 -1.46 -5.45
N LEU A 44 -11.61 -1.96 -4.23
CA LEU A 44 -10.83 -3.10 -3.74
C LEU A 44 -11.02 -4.32 -4.65
N LYS A 45 -12.25 -4.56 -5.08
CA LYS A 45 -12.57 -5.66 -6.00
C LYS A 45 -11.82 -5.52 -7.32
N LYS A 46 -11.73 -4.30 -7.86
CA LYS A 46 -11.02 -4.04 -9.11
C LYS A 46 -9.53 -4.39 -9.03
N ILE A 47 -8.93 -4.25 -7.86
CA ILE A 47 -7.51 -4.59 -7.65
C ILE A 47 -7.31 -5.97 -7.02
N GLY A 48 -8.37 -6.76 -6.93
CA GLY A 48 -8.31 -8.15 -6.47
C GLY A 48 -8.36 -8.34 -4.96
N ILE A 49 -8.66 -7.30 -4.19
CA ILE A 49 -8.77 -7.40 -2.73
C ILE A 49 -10.22 -7.70 -2.37
N ILE A 50 -10.48 -8.94 -1.97
CA ILE A 50 -11.81 -9.39 -1.54
C ILE A 50 -11.69 -9.89 -0.11
N PRO A 51 -12.20 -9.12 0.89
CA PRO A 51 -12.16 -9.56 2.28
C PRO A 51 -12.97 -10.83 2.51
N HIS A 52 -12.44 -11.73 3.32
CA HIS A 52 -13.14 -12.95 3.69
C HIS A 52 -14.42 -12.58 4.46
N PRO A 53 -15.59 -13.18 4.13
CA PRO A 53 -16.86 -12.79 4.75
C PRO A 53 -16.92 -12.96 6.27
N ILE A 54 -16.17 -13.92 6.80
CA ILE A 54 -16.19 -14.24 8.24
C ILE A 54 -14.99 -13.58 8.95
N HIS A 55 -13.79 -13.69 8.38
CA HIS A 55 -12.55 -13.26 9.03
C HIS A 55 -12.13 -11.82 8.68
N GLY A 56 -12.69 -11.25 7.63
CA GLY A 56 -12.39 -9.87 7.21
C GLY A 56 -11.02 -9.66 6.59
N ASP A 57 -10.19 -10.70 6.49
CA ASP A 57 -8.87 -10.62 5.88
C ASP A 57 -8.90 -10.94 4.38
N SER A 58 -7.85 -10.55 3.67
CA SER A 58 -7.68 -10.84 2.25
C SER A 58 -6.36 -11.54 2.02
N HIS A 59 -6.42 -12.71 1.39
CA HIS A 59 -5.23 -13.46 1.01
C HIS A 59 -4.33 -12.64 0.04
N VAL A 60 -4.95 -11.97 -0.91
CA VAL A 60 -4.24 -11.14 -1.89
C VAL A 60 -3.51 -9.99 -1.20
N LEU A 61 -4.16 -9.34 -0.23
CA LEU A 61 -3.52 -8.26 0.52
C LEU A 61 -2.39 -8.79 1.43
N ASN A 62 -2.58 -9.95 2.04
CA ASN A 62 -1.53 -10.61 2.83
C ASN A 62 -0.29 -10.88 1.96
N GLU A 63 -0.47 -11.38 0.75
CA GLU A 63 0.63 -11.60 -0.19
C GLU A 63 1.29 -10.29 -0.61
N ALA A 64 0.52 -9.24 -0.81
CA ALA A 64 1.04 -7.93 -1.16
C ALA A 64 1.99 -7.39 -0.07
N PHE A 65 1.62 -7.53 1.19
CA PHE A 65 2.50 -7.15 2.30
C PHE A 65 3.75 -8.01 2.39
N TYR A 66 3.62 -9.30 2.12
CA TYR A 66 4.77 -10.21 2.09
C TYR A 66 5.75 -9.81 0.98
N ASP A 67 5.26 -9.53 -0.22
CA ASP A 67 6.07 -9.10 -1.35
C ASP A 67 6.74 -7.74 -1.08
N LEU A 68 6.02 -6.86 -0.42
CA LEU A 68 6.54 -5.55 -0.02
C LEU A 68 7.76 -5.72 0.90
N SER A 69 7.69 -6.62 1.88
CA SER A 69 8.79 -6.86 2.80
C SER A 69 10.03 -7.43 2.11
N LYS A 70 9.85 -8.16 1.01
CA LYS A 70 10.97 -8.73 0.24
C LYS A 70 11.63 -7.73 -0.69
N ASN A 71 10.85 -6.84 -1.29
CA ASN A 71 11.31 -6.02 -2.41
C ASN A 71 11.71 -4.60 -2.01
N ILE A 72 11.04 -4.03 -1.02
CA ILE A 72 11.20 -2.61 -0.67
C ILE A 72 11.57 -2.42 0.79
N LEU A 73 11.12 -3.31 1.66
CA LEU A 73 11.31 -3.18 3.09
C LEU A 73 12.29 -4.20 3.62
N ASN A 74 13.23 -3.75 4.43
CA ASN A 74 13.94 -4.64 5.32
C ASN A 74 13.07 -4.87 6.56
N GLN A 75 12.66 -6.12 6.74
CA GLN A 75 11.71 -6.47 7.77
C GLN A 75 12.39 -6.62 9.12
N LEU A 76 12.20 -5.62 9.98
CA LEU A 76 12.39 -5.80 11.40
C LEU A 76 11.00 -5.72 12.02
N VAL A 77 10.41 -6.87 12.34
CA VAL A 77 9.10 -6.91 12.96
C VAL A 77 9.25 -6.74 14.45
N ARG A 78 8.85 -5.58 14.95
CA ARG A 78 8.64 -5.35 16.37
C ARG A 78 7.17 -4.99 16.56
N GLY A 79 6.35 -5.95 17.00
CA GLY A 79 4.95 -5.70 17.27
C GLY A 79 4.11 -5.34 16.02
N GLY A 80 4.50 -5.82 14.83
CA GLY A 80 3.81 -5.54 13.59
C GLY A 80 4.29 -4.31 12.82
N ASP A 81 5.34 -3.65 13.30
CA ASP A 81 5.91 -2.49 12.61
C ASP A 81 6.91 -2.91 11.53
N TYR A 82 6.89 -2.18 10.41
CA TYR A 82 7.91 -2.29 9.38
C TYR A 82 8.90 -1.13 9.52
N ILE A 83 10.18 -1.46 9.41
CA ILE A 83 11.24 -0.47 9.36
C ILE A 83 11.74 -0.40 7.92
N TRP A 84 11.83 0.82 7.42
CA TRP A 84 12.26 1.08 6.07
C TRP A 84 13.78 1.06 5.96
N ASP A 85 14.27 0.18 5.10
CA ASP A 85 15.68 0.20 4.67
C ASP A 85 15.68 0.15 3.16
N PHE A 86 15.70 1.31 2.54
CA PHE A 86 15.50 1.42 1.11
C PHE A 86 16.74 1.70 0.33
N GLN A 87 16.83 1.05 -0.82
CA GLN A 87 17.59 1.55 -1.94
C GLN A 87 16.80 2.62 -2.70
N GLU A 88 15.46 2.56 -2.68
CA GLU A 88 14.60 3.61 -3.22
C GLU A 88 13.32 3.77 -2.38
N THR A 89 12.77 4.99 -2.38
CA THR A 89 11.53 5.29 -1.66
C THR A 89 10.31 4.73 -2.42
N PRO A 90 9.15 4.56 -1.74
CA PRO A 90 7.92 4.18 -2.43
C PRO A 90 7.56 5.12 -3.57
N ARG A 91 7.80 6.42 -3.42
CA ARG A 91 7.54 7.40 -4.46
C ARG A 91 8.39 7.17 -5.71
N LYS A 92 9.68 6.90 -5.53
CA LYS A 92 10.56 6.60 -6.65
C LYS A 92 10.17 5.30 -7.35
N TYR A 93 9.82 4.28 -6.56
CA TYR A 93 9.34 3.03 -7.13
C TYR A 93 8.05 3.24 -7.92
N PHE A 94 7.11 4.02 -7.39
CA PHE A 94 5.88 4.37 -8.07
C PHE A 94 6.17 5.04 -9.42
N ASP A 95 6.99 6.06 -9.42
CA ASP A 95 7.31 6.82 -10.64
C ASP A 95 7.99 5.96 -11.70
N ARG A 96 8.82 5.01 -11.28
CA ARG A 96 9.59 4.15 -12.19
C ARG A 96 8.80 2.95 -12.70
N CYS A 97 8.03 2.29 -11.83
CA CYS A 97 7.44 0.99 -12.11
C CYS A 97 5.92 0.99 -12.25
N ILE A 98 5.22 1.87 -11.56
CA ILE A 98 3.75 1.87 -11.51
C ILE A 98 3.16 2.90 -12.47
N LYS A 99 3.61 4.13 -12.38
CA LYS A 99 3.09 5.23 -13.19
C LYS A 99 3.10 4.96 -14.70
N PRO A 100 4.17 4.39 -15.30
CA PRO A 100 4.18 4.11 -16.74
C PRO A 100 3.12 3.13 -17.21
N GLU A 101 2.63 2.26 -16.32
CA GLU A 101 1.63 1.25 -16.63
C GLU A 101 0.19 1.71 -16.38
N LEU A 102 0.02 2.91 -15.80
CA LEU A 102 -1.31 3.44 -15.52
C LEU A 102 -1.94 4.02 -16.78
N LYS A 103 -3.24 3.75 -16.94
CA LYS A 103 -4.03 4.33 -18.02
C LYS A 103 -4.37 5.78 -17.71
N GLU A 104 -4.67 6.56 -18.75
CA GLU A 104 -5.11 7.94 -18.59
C GLU A 104 -6.36 8.01 -17.70
N GLY A 105 -6.32 8.90 -16.70
CA GLY A 105 -7.42 9.09 -15.75
C GLY A 105 -7.45 8.08 -14.60
N GLU A 106 -6.74 6.96 -14.70
CA GLU A 106 -6.72 5.94 -13.64
C GLU A 106 -6.10 6.49 -12.35
N PHE A 107 -5.01 7.23 -12.46
CA PHE A 107 -4.34 7.80 -11.28
C PHE A 107 -5.22 8.81 -10.55
N SER A 108 -6.04 9.57 -11.25
CA SER A 108 -6.96 10.54 -10.61
C SER A 108 -7.95 9.86 -9.67
N GLU A 109 -8.51 8.72 -10.07
CA GLU A 109 -9.41 7.93 -9.23
C GLU A 109 -8.69 7.38 -8.01
N ILE A 110 -7.51 6.82 -8.23
CA ILE A 110 -6.69 6.24 -7.17
C ILE A 110 -6.23 7.31 -6.18
N GLU A 111 -5.82 8.47 -6.68
CA GLU A 111 -5.38 9.60 -5.86
C GLU A 111 -6.46 10.07 -4.90
N LYS A 112 -7.72 10.14 -5.35
CA LYS A 112 -8.85 10.51 -4.49
C LYS A 112 -9.02 9.53 -3.33
N ILE A 113 -8.89 8.24 -3.61
CA ILE A 113 -9.01 7.20 -2.58
C ILE A 113 -7.85 7.29 -1.61
N VAL A 114 -6.63 7.41 -2.11
CA VAL A 114 -5.41 7.48 -1.30
C VAL A 114 -5.41 8.73 -0.41
N ASN A 115 -5.85 9.87 -0.94
CA ASN A 115 -5.93 11.12 -0.17
C ASN A 115 -7.01 11.09 0.92
N SER A 116 -8.00 10.21 0.81
CA SER A 116 -9.04 10.03 1.83
C SER A 116 -8.60 9.12 2.98
N ILE A 117 -7.46 8.47 2.86
CA ILE A 117 -6.91 7.59 3.90
C ILE A 117 -6.26 8.41 5.00
N ASP A 118 -6.72 8.23 6.22
CA ASP A 118 -6.20 8.87 7.42
C ASP A 118 -5.24 7.97 8.19
#